data_5ba2a4a0cff18adce7001a648a93450b
#
_entry.id   5ba2a4a0cff18adce7001a648a93450b
#
_cell.length_a   1.000
_cell.length_b   1.000
_cell.length_c   1.000
_cell.angle_alpha   90.00
_cell.angle_beta   90.00
_cell.angle_gamma   90.00
#
_symmetry.space_group_name_H-M   'P 1'
#
loop_
_entity.id
_entity.type
_entity.pdbx_description
1 polymer ?
#
loop_
_entity_poly.entity_id
_entity_poly.type
_entity_poly.pdbx_seq_one_letter_code
_entity_poly.pdbx_strand_id
1 'polypeptide(L)'
;MPDNFYKHTKSARKIMVVDLGFLGDSVHLVPALWEIKRHYPEAQLHTLSATVGAELLGLARCVDRAWAFPLTPQSPAWWRHWDLIGALRREKYDAAFNFSGADRTIFLTALTGAKWRLAHEGGRRHFWNRWLIGNWVPRRSRELPVYEQRRQVLAAAGFSLEPARFDLRVPEKARESAANIPANSIHLSINASAAAKEWPLENWIELARMILKSDPAAHLLATAAANARESARLERLGGAVRDARLVCLPGLNIGQLAALLQRCRLHLGADSGVLHLAAALGISTFTVFRKYPGLKEWLPPDGLRHKYLATGCRCIEEGRNDCQVRGKAECLAAISAVEVLEAIRPLRPISGQHLKL
;
A
#
# COMPACT_ATOMS: atom_id res chain seq x y z
N MET A 1 7.78 29.58 -10.87
CA MET A 1 8.62 28.40 -11.13
C MET A 1 8.45 27.45 -9.97
N PRO A 2 8.24 26.14 -10.18
CA PRO A 2 7.99 25.17 -9.11
C PRO A 2 9.16 25.05 -8.13
N ASP A 3 10.37 25.31 -8.60
CA ASP A 3 11.63 25.23 -7.82
C ASP A 3 11.68 26.12 -6.59
N ASN A 4 10.69 26.98 -6.42
CA ASN A 4 10.59 27.92 -5.29
C ASN A 4 9.48 27.59 -4.29
N PHE A 5 8.72 26.49 -4.48
CA PHE A 5 7.60 26.19 -3.58
C PHE A 5 8.04 26.07 -2.13
N TYR A 6 9.06 25.25 -1.87
CA TYR A 6 9.62 25.09 -0.53
C TYR A 6 10.09 26.42 0.05
N LYS A 7 10.77 27.25 -0.74
CA LYS A 7 11.26 28.56 -0.30
C LYS A 7 10.12 29.47 0.18
N HIS A 8 8.97 29.45 -0.50
CA HIS A 8 7.79 30.24 -0.14
C HIS A 8 7.00 29.68 1.05
N THR A 9 7.17 28.38 1.34
CA THR A 9 6.39 27.71 2.38
C THR A 9 7.19 27.34 3.63
N LYS A 10 8.46 27.78 3.75
CA LYS A 10 9.34 27.48 4.90
C LYS A 10 8.74 27.76 6.27
N SER A 11 7.86 28.76 6.36
CA SER A 11 7.19 29.16 7.60
C SER A 11 5.83 28.47 7.80
N ALA A 12 5.47 27.50 6.96
CA ALA A 12 4.20 26.78 7.10
C ALA A 12 4.15 26.04 8.45
N ARG A 13 3.04 26.21 9.16
CA ARG A 13 2.78 25.58 10.46
C ARG A 13 1.74 24.49 10.39
N LYS A 14 0.93 24.46 9.34
CA LYS A 14 -0.09 23.43 9.14
C LYS A 14 -0.15 23.00 7.68
N ILE A 15 0.11 21.72 7.44
CA ILE A 15 0.29 21.15 6.11
C ILE A 15 -0.73 20.02 5.90
N MET A 16 -1.36 20.03 4.72
CA MET A 16 -2.24 18.96 4.27
C MET A 16 -1.59 18.18 3.13
N VAL A 17 -1.69 16.85 3.18
CA VAL A 17 -1.34 15.97 2.04
C VAL A 17 -2.59 15.21 1.61
N VAL A 18 -2.94 15.29 0.33
CA VAL A 18 -4.14 14.68 -0.24
C VAL A 18 -3.73 13.54 -1.19
N ASP A 19 -4.14 12.31 -0.86
CA ASP A 19 -3.99 11.14 -1.72
C ASP A 19 -5.11 10.13 -1.41
N LEU A 20 -5.98 9.87 -2.37
CA LEU A 20 -7.11 8.94 -2.24
C LEU A 20 -6.83 7.57 -2.88
N GLY A 21 -5.57 7.18 -2.98
CA GLY A 21 -5.16 5.88 -3.49
C GLY A 21 -5.57 4.70 -2.58
N PHE A 22 -5.30 3.49 -3.07
CA PHE A 22 -5.48 2.26 -2.31
C PHE A 22 -4.45 2.09 -1.19
N LEU A 23 -4.53 1.02 -0.42
CA LEU A 23 -3.61 0.72 0.68
C LEU A 23 -2.13 0.79 0.25
N GLY A 24 -1.79 0.17 -0.90
CA GLY A 24 -0.41 0.21 -1.43
C GLY A 24 0.05 1.63 -1.75
N ASP A 25 -0.82 2.46 -2.34
CA ASP A 25 -0.53 3.88 -2.57
C ASP A 25 -0.22 4.62 -1.27
N SER A 26 -1.01 4.36 -0.22
CA SER A 26 -0.80 4.99 1.09
C SER A 26 0.52 4.57 1.73
N VAL A 27 0.93 3.29 1.60
CA VAL A 27 2.26 2.84 2.05
C VAL A 27 3.36 3.59 1.30
N HIS A 28 3.27 3.68 -0.02
CA HIS A 28 4.25 4.38 -0.84
C HIS A 28 4.26 5.90 -0.65
N LEU A 29 3.27 6.47 0.03
CA LEU A 29 3.24 7.88 0.41
C LEU A 29 4.10 8.18 1.65
N VAL A 30 4.29 7.21 2.55
CA VAL A 30 4.97 7.40 3.85
C VAL A 30 6.36 8.07 3.71
N PRO A 31 7.25 7.65 2.78
CA PRO A 31 8.56 8.30 2.64
C PRO A 31 8.47 9.77 2.24
N ALA A 32 7.48 10.17 1.41
CA ALA A 32 7.28 11.57 1.06
C ALA A 32 6.73 12.39 2.24
N LEU A 33 5.86 11.81 3.07
CA LEU A 33 5.38 12.45 4.31
C LEU A 33 6.52 12.67 5.30
N TRP A 34 7.42 11.69 5.41
CA TRP A 34 8.59 11.82 6.27
C TRP A 34 9.51 12.97 5.79
N GLU A 35 9.74 13.11 4.47
CA GLU A 35 10.49 14.24 3.92
C GLU A 35 9.81 15.59 4.20
N ILE A 36 8.48 15.67 4.06
CA ILE A 36 7.74 16.88 4.40
C ILE A 36 7.95 17.21 5.89
N LYS A 37 7.75 16.25 6.79
CA LYS A 37 7.92 16.49 8.23
C LYS A 37 9.35 16.90 8.59
N ARG A 38 10.36 16.34 7.94
CA ARG A 38 11.78 16.70 8.13
C ARG A 38 12.06 18.16 7.77
N HIS A 39 11.42 18.67 6.71
CA HIS A 39 11.59 20.06 6.27
C HIS A 39 10.73 21.06 7.06
N TYR A 40 9.68 20.57 7.69
CA TYR A 40 8.77 21.37 8.54
C TYR A 40 8.58 20.69 9.90
N PRO A 41 9.65 20.62 10.72
CA PRO A 41 9.61 19.84 11.98
C PRO A 41 8.54 20.34 12.96
N GLU A 42 8.29 21.64 12.98
CA GLU A 42 7.30 22.30 13.85
C GLU A 42 5.88 22.33 13.27
N ALA A 43 5.71 21.95 12.00
CA ALA A 43 4.39 21.98 11.38
C ALA A 43 3.55 20.75 11.78
N GLN A 44 2.25 20.97 11.94
CA GLN A 44 1.29 19.88 12.01
C GLN A 44 1.09 19.31 10.59
N LEU A 45 1.41 18.04 10.41
CA LEU A 45 1.24 17.34 9.14
C LEU A 45 -0.04 16.48 9.19
N HIS A 46 -1.03 16.89 8.41
CA HIS A 46 -2.28 16.19 8.26
C HIS A 46 -2.35 15.49 6.89
N THR A 47 -3.08 14.39 6.83
CA THR A 47 -3.35 13.67 5.56
C THR A 47 -4.85 13.56 5.33
N LEU A 48 -5.27 13.55 4.05
CA LEU A 48 -6.63 13.21 3.61
C LEU A 48 -6.54 12.07 2.61
N SER A 49 -7.07 10.90 2.97
CA SER A 49 -6.99 9.69 2.15
C SER A 49 -8.28 8.86 2.26
N ALA A 50 -8.42 7.82 1.43
CA ALA A 50 -9.51 6.85 1.58
C ALA A 50 -9.46 6.21 2.98
N THR A 51 -10.57 5.65 3.46
CA THR A 51 -10.68 5.13 4.84
C THR A 51 -9.52 4.21 5.23
N VAL A 52 -9.22 3.21 4.41
CA VAL A 52 -8.09 2.28 4.67
C VAL A 52 -6.73 2.99 4.62
N GLY A 53 -6.58 3.96 3.73
CA GLY A 53 -5.39 4.80 3.67
C GLY A 53 -5.22 5.67 4.91
N ALA A 54 -6.31 6.22 5.46
CA ALA A 54 -6.27 7.01 6.69
C ALA A 54 -5.89 6.17 7.91
N GLU A 55 -6.37 4.93 8.01
CA GLU A 55 -5.93 3.99 9.04
C GLU A 55 -4.42 3.75 8.95
N LEU A 56 -3.90 3.48 7.74
CA LEU A 56 -2.45 3.29 7.54
C LEU A 56 -1.65 4.53 7.88
N LEU A 57 -2.05 5.69 7.34
CA LEU A 57 -1.31 6.94 7.53
C LEU A 57 -1.36 7.42 8.98
N GLY A 58 -2.38 7.02 9.75
CA GLY A 58 -2.42 7.18 11.19
C GLY A 58 -1.36 6.36 11.96
N LEU A 59 -0.75 5.35 11.31
CA LEU A 59 0.40 4.62 11.86
C LEU A 59 1.73 5.31 11.55
N ALA A 60 1.79 6.23 10.58
CA ALA A 60 3.02 6.93 10.22
C ALA A 60 3.40 7.94 11.32
N ARG A 61 4.61 7.80 11.90
CA ARG A 61 5.05 8.64 13.04
C ARG A 61 5.12 10.12 12.72
N CYS A 62 5.28 10.46 11.45
CA CYS A 62 5.37 11.84 10.98
C CYS A 62 4.00 12.51 10.80
N VAL A 63 2.89 11.77 10.88
CA VAL A 63 1.52 12.28 10.67
C VAL A 63 0.87 12.61 12.00
N ASP A 64 0.48 13.87 12.17
CA ASP A 64 -0.20 14.34 13.38
C ASP A 64 -1.70 14.04 13.35
N ARG A 65 -2.32 14.03 12.14
CA ARG A 65 -3.73 13.68 11.96
C ARG A 65 -4.02 13.09 10.58
N ALA A 66 -4.67 11.93 10.54
CA ALA A 66 -5.15 11.31 9.31
C ALA A 66 -6.67 11.49 9.20
N TRP A 67 -7.12 12.18 8.13
CA TRP A 67 -8.52 12.36 7.80
C TRP A 67 -8.95 11.29 6.80
N ALA A 68 -10.07 10.63 7.07
CA ALA A 68 -10.66 9.67 6.16
C ALA A 68 -11.69 10.35 5.24
N PHE A 69 -11.53 10.17 3.93
CA PHE A 69 -12.56 10.51 2.96
C PHE A 69 -13.31 9.24 2.57
N PRO A 70 -14.60 9.11 2.90
CA PRO A 70 -15.34 7.89 2.63
C PRO A 70 -15.63 7.78 1.12
N LEU A 71 -14.83 6.96 0.44
CA LEU A 71 -15.06 6.58 -0.95
C LEU A 71 -16.01 5.41 -0.99
N THR A 72 -17.21 5.61 -1.52
CA THR A 72 -18.12 4.51 -1.86
C THR A 72 -18.20 4.37 -3.39
N PRO A 73 -18.24 3.14 -3.91
CA PRO A 73 -18.38 2.91 -5.36
C PRO A 73 -19.64 3.57 -5.95
N GLN A 74 -20.70 3.71 -5.13
CA GLN A 74 -22.01 4.22 -5.53
C GLN A 74 -22.15 5.74 -5.34
N SER A 75 -21.21 6.40 -4.69
CA SER A 75 -21.31 7.85 -4.43
C SER A 75 -20.01 8.57 -4.76
N PRO A 76 -19.83 9.00 -6.03
CA PRO A 76 -18.77 9.94 -6.39
C PRO A 76 -19.05 11.36 -5.86
N ALA A 77 -20.14 11.57 -5.16
CA ALA A 77 -20.66 12.87 -4.79
C ALA A 77 -19.86 13.46 -3.59
N TRP A 78 -18.72 14.08 -3.89
CA TRP A 78 -17.90 14.80 -2.91
C TRP A 78 -18.71 15.88 -2.15
N TRP A 79 -19.77 16.42 -2.71
CA TRP A 79 -20.67 17.39 -2.08
C TRP A 79 -21.52 16.80 -0.94
N ARG A 80 -21.59 15.51 -0.78
CA ARG A 80 -22.22 14.89 0.41
C ARG A 80 -21.36 14.95 1.67
N HIS A 81 -20.14 15.45 1.54
CA HIS A 81 -19.15 15.50 2.63
C HIS A 81 -18.80 16.95 3.03
N TRP A 82 -19.81 17.86 2.95
CA TRP A 82 -19.61 19.27 3.31
C TRP A 82 -19.14 19.46 4.74
N ASP A 83 -19.58 18.63 5.68
CA ASP A 83 -19.13 18.71 7.08
C ASP A 83 -17.62 18.43 7.19
N LEU A 84 -17.13 17.42 6.50
CA LEU A 84 -15.70 17.12 6.41
C LEU A 84 -14.94 18.29 5.74
N ILE A 85 -15.45 18.79 4.62
CA ILE A 85 -14.83 19.93 3.94
C ILE A 85 -14.80 21.16 4.85
N GLY A 86 -15.90 21.44 5.55
CA GLY A 86 -15.98 22.51 6.54
C GLY A 86 -14.98 22.34 7.68
N ALA A 87 -14.80 21.10 8.17
CA ALA A 87 -13.81 20.77 9.18
C ALA A 87 -12.38 21.00 8.68
N LEU A 88 -12.08 20.55 7.45
CA LEU A 88 -10.78 20.78 6.81
C LEU A 88 -10.47 22.27 6.65
N ARG A 89 -11.43 23.07 6.21
CA ARG A 89 -11.23 24.53 6.05
C ARG A 89 -10.99 25.25 7.37
N ARG A 90 -11.63 24.82 8.45
CA ARG A 90 -11.41 25.37 9.80
C ARG A 90 -9.99 25.17 10.30
N GLU A 91 -9.29 24.15 9.78
CA GLU A 91 -7.88 23.92 10.13
C GLU A 91 -6.93 25.00 9.61
N LYS A 92 -7.30 25.77 8.57
CA LYS A 92 -6.52 26.88 7.97
C LYS A 92 -5.12 26.46 7.55
N TYR A 93 -5.03 25.51 6.63
CA TYR A 93 -3.75 25.02 6.12
C TYR A 93 -2.94 26.10 5.38
N ASP A 94 -1.64 26.19 5.68
CA ASP A 94 -0.71 27.06 4.97
C ASP A 94 -0.33 26.46 3.62
N ALA A 95 -0.07 25.15 3.58
CA ALA A 95 0.33 24.44 2.38
C ALA A 95 -0.44 23.11 2.20
N ALA A 96 -0.67 22.73 0.95
CA ALA A 96 -1.23 21.44 0.60
C ALA A 96 -0.48 20.78 -0.57
N PHE A 97 -0.24 19.49 -0.45
CA PHE A 97 0.42 18.65 -1.44
C PHE A 97 -0.54 17.62 -2.00
N ASN A 98 -0.53 17.45 -3.32
CA ASN A 98 -1.32 16.43 -4.02
C ASN A 98 -0.40 15.50 -4.80
N PHE A 99 -0.35 14.23 -4.40
CA PHE A 99 0.48 13.21 -5.05
C PHE A 99 -0.28 12.32 -6.02
N SER A 100 -1.60 12.40 -6.07
CA SER A 100 -2.43 11.59 -6.97
C SER A 100 -2.54 12.21 -8.37
N GLY A 101 -2.69 13.54 -8.47
CA GLY A 101 -2.89 14.24 -9.74
C GLY A 101 -4.24 13.98 -10.41
N ALA A 102 -5.15 13.25 -9.77
CA ALA A 102 -6.51 13.01 -10.29
C ALA A 102 -7.42 14.21 -10.00
N ASP A 103 -8.38 14.49 -10.91
CA ASP A 103 -9.28 15.65 -10.78
C ASP A 103 -9.96 15.73 -9.42
N ARG A 104 -10.48 14.60 -8.91
CA ARG A 104 -11.11 14.54 -7.58
C ARG A 104 -10.17 15.03 -6.48
N THR A 105 -8.92 14.58 -6.47
CA THR A 105 -7.95 14.98 -5.46
C THR A 105 -7.50 16.42 -5.63
N ILE A 106 -7.45 16.92 -6.87
CA ILE A 106 -7.19 18.34 -7.17
C ILE A 106 -8.28 19.21 -6.56
N PHE A 107 -9.56 18.87 -6.80
CA PHE A 107 -10.70 19.58 -6.19
C PHE A 107 -10.63 19.56 -4.67
N LEU A 108 -10.41 18.39 -4.07
CA LEU A 108 -10.30 18.26 -2.62
C LEU A 108 -9.13 19.08 -2.07
N THR A 109 -8.00 19.10 -2.76
CA THR A 109 -6.84 19.93 -2.37
C THR A 109 -7.21 21.41 -2.36
N ALA A 110 -7.93 21.90 -3.37
CA ALA A 110 -8.42 23.28 -3.42
C ALA A 110 -9.43 23.58 -2.30
N LEU A 111 -10.36 22.64 -2.04
CA LEU A 111 -11.38 22.76 -1.02
C LEU A 111 -10.82 22.80 0.42
N THR A 112 -9.60 22.32 0.67
CA THR A 112 -8.93 22.52 1.97
C THR A 112 -8.73 23.99 2.32
N GLY A 113 -8.72 24.89 1.33
CA GLY A 113 -8.47 26.30 1.51
C GLY A 113 -7.00 26.65 1.74
N ALA A 114 -6.07 25.71 1.57
CA ALA A 114 -4.64 25.97 1.75
C ALA A 114 -4.15 27.11 0.86
N LYS A 115 -3.31 27.99 1.44
CA LYS A 115 -2.78 29.15 0.73
C LYS A 115 -1.85 28.74 -0.41
N TRP A 116 -0.96 27.80 -0.18
CA TRP A 116 -0.04 27.25 -1.16
C TRP A 116 -0.43 25.84 -1.53
N ARG A 117 -0.59 25.56 -2.81
CA ARG A 117 -0.99 24.23 -3.27
C ARG A 117 -0.04 23.73 -4.35
N LEU A 118 0.47 22.52 -4.17
CA LEU A 118 1.37 21.82 -5.08
C LEU A 118 0.74 20.54 -5.62
N ALA A 119 0.83 20.31 -6.92
CA ALA A 119 0.54 19.01 -7.52
C ALA A 119 1.56 18.68 -8.62
N HIS A 120 1.64 17.39 -8.98
CA HIS A 120 2.42 16.98 -10.15
C HIS A 120 1.54 16.93 -11.41
N GLU A 121 2.17 17.11 -12.55
CA GLU A 121 1.54 16.94 -13.85
C GLU A 121 1.21 15.45 -14.07
N GLY A 122 -0.07 15.10 -14.05
CA GLY A 122 -0.55 13.73 -14.28
C GLY A 122 -1.93 13.74 -14.93
N GLY A 123 -2.20 12.80 -15.84
CA GLY A 123 -3.50 12.65 -16.47
C GLY A 123 -3.89 13.76 -17.48
N ARG A 124 -5.20 13.82 -17.81
CA ARG A 124 -5.76 14.90 -18.64
C ARG A 124 -5.80 16.19 -17.83
N ARG A 125 -5.15 17.23 -18.35
CA ARG A 125 -5.25 18.57 -17.76
C ARG A 125 -6.51 19.26 -18.27
N HIS A 126 -7.42 19.53 -17.36
CA HIS A 126 -8.47 20.49 -17.62
C HIS A 126 -7.96 21.92 -17.33
N PHE A 127 -8.44 22.92 -18.06
CA PHE A 127 -7.99 24.31 -17.91
C PHE A 127 -8.21 24.85 -16.48
N TRP A 128 -9.27 24.41 -15.77
CA TRP A 128 -9.54 24.79 -14.37
C TRP A 128 -8.52 24.27 -13.35
N ASN A 129 -7.78 23.19 -13.66
CA ASN A 129 -6.77 22.65 -12.73
C ASN A 129 -5.70 23.69 -12.40
N ARG A 130 -5.36 24.57 -13.36
CA ARG A 130 -4.39 25.65 -13.17
C ARG A 130 -4.85 26.69 -12.14
N TRP A 131 -6.17 26.92 -12.07
CA TRP A 131 -6.76 27.86 -11.10
C TRP A 131 -6.85 27.25 -9.69
N LEU A 132 -7.06 25.95 -9.61
CA LEU A 132 -7.21 25.21 -8.36
C LEU A 132 -5.85 24.94 -7.69
N ILE A 133 -4.79 24.75 -8.47
CA ILE A 133 -3.44 24.45 -8.00
C ILE A 133 -2.49 25.49 -8.58
N GLY A 134 -1.90 26.31 -7.73
CA GLY A 134 -0.98 27.38 -8.15
C GLY A 134 0.41 26.89 -8.56
N ASN A 135 0.86 25.74 -8.06
CA ASN A 135 2.21 25.23 -8.30
C ASN A 135 2.14 23.80 -8.87
N TRP A 136 2.82 23.61 -10.01
CA TRP A 136 2.86 22.33 -10.70
C TRP A 136 4.30 21.90 -10.91
N VAL A 137 4.60 20.63 -10.64
CA VAL A 137 5.88 20.01 -10.97
C VAL A 137 5.73 19.03 -12.13
N PRO A 138 6.81 18.74 -12.88
CA PRO A 138 6.76 17.80 -14.00
C PRO A 138 6.21 16.43 -13.62
N ARG A 139 5.70 15.71 -14.62
CA ARG A 139 5.25 14.34 -14.44
C ARG A 139 6.40 13.47 -13.92
N ARG A 140 6.07 12.57 -12.99
CA ARG A 140 7.00 11.61 -12.40
C ARG A 140 7.51 10.60 -13.44
N SER A 141 8.78 10.21 -13.33
CA SER A 141 9.32 9.10 -14.11
C SER A 141 8.69 7.77 -13.67
N ARG A 142 8.18 6.99 -14.62
CA ARG A 142 7.67 5.63 -14.38
C ARG A 142 8.77 4.57 -14.29
N GLU A 143 10.02 4.94 -14.40
CA GLU A 143 11.16 4.04 -14.25
C GLU A 143 11.51 3.81 -12.77
N LEU A 144 11.07 4.71 -11.90
CA LEU A 144 11.33 4.67 -10.47
C LEU A 144 10.22 3.94 -9.70
N PRO A 145 10.54 3.33 -8.55
CA PRO A 145 9.52 2.83 -7.62
C PRO A 145 8.50 3.92 -7.23
N VAL A 146 7.24 3.55 -7.01
CA VAL A 146 6.15 4.51 -6.74
C VAL A 146 6.48 5.46 -5.58
N TYR A 147 7.09 4.98 -4.49
CA TYR A 147 7.48 5.84 -3.37
C TYR A 147 8.53 6.87 -3.77
N GLU A 148 9.48 6.50 -4.64
CA GLU A 148 10.51 7.41 -5.13
C GLU A 148 9.93 8.42 -6.12
N GLN A 149 9.01 8.01 -6.97
CA GLN A 149 8.29 8.94 -7.85
C GLN A 149 7.62 10.08 -7.04
N ARG A 150 7.07 9.76 -5.86
CA ARG A 150 6.45 10.78 -4.96
C ARG A 150 7.49 11.69 -4.34
N ARG A 151 8.64 11.15 -3.96
CA ARG A 151 9.75 11.95 -3.41
C ARG A 151 10.33 12.88 -4.49
N GLN A 152 10.41 12.44 -5.75
CA GLN A 152 10.84 13.29 -6.86
C GLN A 152 9.91 14.50 -7.10
N VAL A 153 8.62 14.40 -6.77
CA VAL A 153 7.73 15.57 -6.76
C VAL A 153 8.21 16.64 -5.78
N LEU A 154 8.68 16.21 -4.60
CA LEU A 154 9.23 17.13 -3.60
C LEU A 154 10.57 17.70 -4.07
N ALA A 155 11.47 16.89 -4.62
CA ALA A 155 12.74 17.37 -5.18
C ALA A 155 12.52 18.46 -6.23
N ALA A 156 11.58 18.24 -7.16
CA ALA A 156 11.22 19.23 -8.18
C ALA A 156 10.56 20.50 -7.60
N ALA A 157 10.11 20.47 -6.36
CA ALA A 157 9.55 21.61 -5.63
C ALA A 157 10.57 22.28 -4.70
N GLY A 158 11.86 21.89 -4.78
CA GLY A 158 12.97 22.52 -4.05
C GLY A 158 13.30 21.86 -2.69
N PHE A 159 12.84 20.63 -2.44
CA PHE A 159 13.18 19.88 -1.22
C PHE A 159 14.46 19.06 -1.43
N SER A 160 15.35 19.03 -0.46
CA SER A 160 16.44 18.05 -0.42
C SER A 160 15.90 16.70 0.05
N LEU A 161 16.39 15.60 -0.53
CA LEU A 161 15.95 14.25 -0.18
C LEU A 161 17.03 13.50 0.60
N GLU A 162 16.62 12.73 1.61
CA GLU A 162 17.44 11.75 2.32
C GLU A 162 17.02 10.31 1.92
N PRO A 163 17.69 9.25 2.35
CA PRO A 163 17.25 7.88 2.11
C PRO A 163 15.80 7.65 2.52
N ALA A 164 15.04 6.91 1.70
CA ALA A 164 13.62 6.69 1.93
C ALA A 164 13.37 5.97 3.26
N ARG A 165 12.39 6.44 4.03
CA ARG A 165 12.00 5.86 5.32
C ARG A 165 10.52 5.49 5.33
N PHE A 166 10.22 4.24 5.73
CA PHE A 166 8.87 3.74 5.98
C PHE A 166 8.67 3.63 7.50
N ASP A 167 8.55 4.77 8.19
CA ASP A 167 8.46 4.81 9.65
C ASP A 167 7.00 4.68 10.11
N LEU A 168 6.59 3.43 10.36
CA LEU A 168 5.26 3.06 10.84
C LEU A 168 5.32 2.61 12.31
N ARG A 169 4.43 3.15 13.14
CA ARG A 169 4.25 2.74 14.53
C ARG A 169 3.01 1.86 14.67
N VAL A 170 3.23 0.60 14.99
CA VAL A 170 2.12 -0.30 15.34
C VAL A 170 1.63 0.03 16.77
N PRO A 171 0.31 0.29 16.97
CA PRO A 171 -0.24 0.62 18.28
C PRO A 171 -0.06 -0.52 19.28
N GLU A 172 0.20 -0.19 20.55
CA GLU A 172 0.40 -1.20 21.61
C GLU A 172 -0.78 -2.16 21.75
N LYS A 173 -2.00 -1.62 21.80
CA LYS A 173 -3.23 -2.43 21.84
C LYS A 173 -3.33 -3.43 20.68
N ALA A 174 -2.83 -3.07 19.49
CA ALA A 174 -2.80 -3.99 18.36
C ALA A 174 -1.73 -5.08 18.55
N ARG A 175 -0.57 -4.75 19.13
CA ARG A 175 0.47 -5.72 19.48
C ARG A 175 0.01 -6.71 20.54
N GLU A 176 -0.69 -6.22 21.57
CA GLU A 176 -1.32 -7.07 22.58
C GLU A 176 -2.32 -8.05 21.99
N SER A 177 -3.17 -7.59 21.05
CA SER A 177 -4.12 -8.49 20.37
C SER A 177 -3.44 -9.57 19.52
N ALA A 178 -2.21 -9.35 19.06
CA ALA A 178 -1.40 -10.31 18.31
C ALA A 178 -0.45 -11.15 19.19
N ALA A 179 -0.43 -10.97 20.51
CA ALA A 179 0.53 -11.63 21.41
C ALA A 179 0.47 -13.17 21.36
N ASN A 180 -0.74 -13.71 21.22
CA ASN A 180 -0.98 -15.16 21.16
C ASN A 180 -0.71 -15.78 19.77
N ILE A 181 -0.37 -14.97 18.78
CA ILE A 181 0.01 -15.47 17.46
C ILE A 181 1.41 -16.05 17.53
N PRO A 182 1.65 -17.29 17.07
CA PRO A 182 2.96 -17.89 17.06
C PRO A 182 3.99 -17.00 16.35
N ALA A 183 5.13 -16.76 16.97
CA ALA A 183 6.24 -16.05 16.34
C ALA A 183 6.79 -16.86 15.16
N ASN A 184 7.41 -16.17 14.19
CA ASN A 184 7.94 -16.77 12.96
C ASN A 184 6.89 -17.45 12.06
N SER A 185 5.63 -17.06 12.18
CA SER A 185 4.55 -17.52 11.30
C SER A 185 4.78 -17.08 9.84
N ILE A 186 4.08 -17.71 8.92
CA ILE A 186 4.02 -17.33 7.51
C ILE A 186 2.64 -16.73 7.24
N HIS A 187 2.60 -15.50 6.77
CA HIS A 187 1.36 -14.83 6.41
C HIS A 187 0.95 -15.16 4.97
N LEU A 188 -0.32 -15.46 4.74
CA LEU A 188 -0.92 -15.70 3.43
C LEU A 188 -1.94 -14.59 3.10
N SER A 189 -1.69 -13.81 2.05
CA SER A 189 -2.61 -12.83 1.48
C SER A 189 -3.16 -13.35 0.15
N ILE A 190 -4.24 -14.13 0.23
CA ILE A 190 -4.78 -14.87 -0.92
C ILE A 190 -5.66 -14.03 -1.84
N ASN A 191 -5.96 -12.79 -1.43
CA ASN A 191 -6.89 -11.89 -2.12
C ASN A 191 -6.16 -10.67 -2.71
N ALA A 192 -6.74 -10.10 -3.75
CA ALA A 192 -6.31 -8.83 -4.34
C ALA A 192 -7.50 -7.92 -4.64
N SER A 193 -7.24 -6.66 -4.98
CA SER A 193 -8.27 -5.66 -5.32
C SER A 193 -9.11 -6.02 -6.55
N ALA A 194 -8.61 -6.92 -7.41
CA ALA A 194 -9.30 -7.40 -8.61
C ALA A 194 -9.05 -8.90 -8.78
N ALA A 195 -10.09 -9.64 -9.18
CA ALA A 195 -10.02 -11.09 -9.39
C ALA A 195 -8.92 -11.50 -10.40
N ALA A 196 -8.67 -10.66 -11.41
CA ALA A 196 -7.60 -10.88 -12.39
C ALA A 196 -6.17 -10.79 -11.81
N LYS A 197 -6.02 -10.32 -10.58
CA LYS A 197 -4.75 -10.27 -9.84
C LYS A 197 -4.61 -11.40 -8.82
N GLU A 198 -5.63 -12.23 -8.67
CA GLU A 198 -5.65 -13.32 -7.70
C GLU A 198 -5.09 -14.61 -8.29
N TRP A 199 -4.14 -15.19 -7.59
CA TRP A 199 -3.70 -16.56 -7.87
C TRP A 199 -4.83 -17.54 -7.52
N PRO A 200 -5.04 -18.63 -8.29
CA PRO A 200 -6.11 -19.57 -8.02
C PRO A 200 -6.13 -20.08 -6.58
N LEU A 201 -7.32 -20.20 -6.01
CA LEU A 201 -7.47 -20.63 -4.62
C LEU A 201 -6.96 -22.07 -4.42
N GLU A 202 -7.12 -22.91 -5.42
CA GLU A 202 -6.66 -24.30 -5.45
C GLU A 202 -5.13 -24.38 -5.27
N ASN A 203 -4.40 -23.48 -5.91
CA ASN A 203 -2.94 -23.39 -5.79
C ASN A 203 -2.52 -22.90 -4.38
N TRP A 204 -3.30 -21.98 -3.77
CA TRP A 204 -3.08 -21.55 -2.38
C TRP A 204 -3.31 -22.70 -1.39
N ILE A 205 -4.36 -23.53 -1.61
CA ILE A 205 -4.67 -24.70 -0.79
C ILE A 205 -3.53 -25.73 -0.89
N GLU A 206 -3.07 -25.99 -2.11
CA GLU A 206 -1.97 -26.91 -2.36
C GLU A 206 -0.68 -26.42 -1.70
N LEU A 207 -0.31 -25.15 -1.91
CA LEU A 207 0.88 -24.54 -1.30
C LEU A 207 0.83 -24.62 0.23
N ALA A 208 -0.31 -24.28 0.85
CA ALA A 208 -0.47 -24.35 2.30
C ALA A 208 -0.24 -25.78 2.83
N ARG A 209 -0.85 -26.78 2.19
CA ARG A 209 -0.64 -28.20 2.54
C ARG A 209 0.82 -28.63 2.41
N MET A 210 1.47 -28.22 1.31
CA MET A 210 2.89 -28.55 1.06
C MET A 210 3.80 -27.90 2.10
N ILE A 211 3.56 -26.64 2.49
CA ILE A 211 4.32 -25.97 3.55
C ILE A 211 4.16 -26.70 4.88
N LEU A 212 2.92 -27.00 5.28
CA LEU A 212 2.62 -27.66 6.55
C LEU A 212 3.17 -29.09 6.61
N LYS A 213 3.21 -29.79 5.46
CA LYS A 213 3.81 -31.13 5.34
C LYS A 213 5.33 -31.08 5.41
N SER A 214 5.97 -30.07 4.77
CA SER A 214 7.43 -29.97 4.68
C SER A 214 8.09 -29.36 5.94
N ASP A 215 7.33 -28.64 6.77
CA ASP A 215 7.79 -27.96 7.97
C ASP A 215 6.77 -28.16 9.10
N PRO A 216 6.98 -29.17 9.99
CA PRO A 216 6.07 -29.45 11.11
C PRO A 216 5.94 -28.28 12.11
N ALA A 217 6.93 -27.37 12.16
CA ALA A 217 6.91 -26.19 13.03
C ALA A 217 6.24 -24.96 12.36
N ALA A 218 5.86 -25.05 11.08
CA ALA A 218 5.24 -23.93 10.39
C ALA A 218 3.85 -23.63 10.92
N HIS A 219 3.58 -22.34 11.16
CA HIS A 219 2.25 -21.80 11.38
C HIS A 219 1.89 -20.86 10.24
N LEU A 220 0.69 -21.00 9.69
CA LEU A 220 0.16 -20.20 8.61
C LEU A 220 -0.94 -19.28 9.12
N LEU A 221 -0.89 -18.03 8.76
CA LEU A 221 -1.87 -17.00 9.10
C LEU A 221 -2.46 -16.46 7.81
N ALA A 222 -3.70 -16.74 7.52
CA ALA A 222 -4.37 -16.22 6.32
C ALA A 222 -5.34 -15.11 6.69
N THR A 223 -5.31 -14.00 5.97
CA THR A 223 -6.17 -12.84 6.24
C THR A 223 -7.04 -12.46 5.06
N ALA A 224 -8.15 -11.79 5.36
CA ALA A 224 -9.07 -11.22 4.38
C ALA A 224 -9.61 -9.88 4.88
N ALA A 225 -9.97 -8.99 3.97
CA ALA A 225 -10.70 -7.78 4.31
C ALA A 225 -12.14 -8.12 4.75
N ALA A 226 -12.79 -7.18 5.45
CA ALA A 226 -14.16 -7.32 5.95
C ALA A 226 -15.20 -7.20 4.80
N ASN A 227 -15.11 -8.07 3.80
CA ASN A 227 -16.09 -8.19 2.73
C ASN A 227 -16.43 -9.66 2.42
N ALA A 228 -17.65 -9.90 1.96
CA ALA A 228 -18.18 -11.26 1.76
C ALA A 228 -17.34 -12.10 0.76
N ARG A 229 -16.83 -11.48 -0.31
CA ARG A 229 -16.04 -12.18 -1.33
C ARG A 229 -14.75 -12.76 -0.75
N GLU A 230 -14.00 -11.93 -0.03
CA GLU A 230 -12.70 -12.33 0.53
C GLU A 230 -12.88 -13.29 1.71
N SER A 231 -13.89 -13.05 2.56
CA SER A 231 -14.23 -13.96 3.67
C SER A 231 -14.60 -15.34 3.18
N ALA A 232 -15.44 -15.47 2.15
CA ALA A 232 -15.79 -16.76 1.57
C ALA A 232 -14.59 -17.51 0.99
N ARG A 233 -13.62 -16.81 0.38
CA ARG A 233 -12.39 -17.43 -0.11
C ARG A 233 -11.52 -17.94 1.05
N LEU A 234 -11.45 -17.17 2.14
CA LEU A 234 -10.69 -17.54 3.34
C LEU A 234 -11.30 -18.75 4.03
N GLU A 235 -12.62 -18.81 4.17
CA GLU A 235 -13.36 -19.96 4.70
C GLU A 235 -13.12 -21.23 3.86
N ARG A 236 -13.15 -21.13 2.53
CA ARG A 236 -12.84 -22.23 1.63
C ARG A 236 -11.40 -22.73 1.79
N LEU A 237 -10.42 -21.82 1.96
CA LEU A 237 -9.03 -22.18 2.26
C LEU A 237 -8.96 -23.02 3.55
N GLY A 238 -9.51 -22.51 4.66
CA GLY A 238 -9.51 -23.18 5.96
C GLY A 238 -10.21 -24.53 5.93
N GLY A 239 -11.41 -24.59 5.31
CA GLY A 239 -12.20 -25.79 5.18
C GLY A 239 -11.55 -26.88 4.29
N ALA A 240 -10.71 -26.48 3.32
CA ALA A 240 -9.99 -27.40 2.46
C ALA A 240 -8.68 -27.90 3.10
N VAL A 241 -7.91 -27.03 3.76
CA VAL A 241 -6.61 -27.41 4.36
C VAL A 241 -6.81 -28.27 5.62
N ARG A 242 -7.75 -27.90 6.50
CA ARG A 242 -8.13 -28.64 7.74
C ARG A 242 -6.94 -28.99 8.63
N ASP A 243 -6.06 -28.04 8.89
CA ASP A 243 -4.91 -28.19 9.80
C ASP A 243 -4.97 -27.07 10.86
N ALA A 244 -4.84 -27.43 12.14
CA ALA A 244 -4.91 -26.48 13.25
C ALA A 244 -3.80 -25.42 13.22
N ARG A 245 -2.73 -25.64 12.48
CA ARG A 245 -1.64 -24.69 12.28
C ARG A 245 -1.95 -23.61 11.22
N LEU A 246 -3.07 -23.71 10.50
CA LEU A 246 -3.60 -22.68 9.63
C LEU A 246 -4.68 -21.90 10.38
N VAL A 247 -4.43 -20.66 10.71
CA VAL A 247 -5.39 -19.75 11.34
C VAL A 247 -5.91 -18.74 10.32
N CYS A 248 -7.22 -18.69 10.14
CA CYS A 248 -7.91 -17.77 9.24
C CYS A 248 -8.49 -16.59 10.01
N LEU A 249 -8.10 -15.38 9.68
CA LEU A 249 -8.41 -14.14 10.41
C LEU A 249 -9.04 -13.10 9.46
N PRO A 250 -10.37 -13.08 9.32
CA PRO A 250 -11.07 -12.07 8.52
C PRO A 250 -11.21 -10.75 9.27
N GLY A 251 -11.31 -9.64 8.54
CA GLY A 251 -11.80 -8.35 9.05
C GLY A 251 -10.86 -7.60 9.99
N LEU A 252 -9.57 -7.87 9.97
CA LEU A 252 -8.60 -7.10 10.74
C LEU A 252 -8.52 -5.64 10.24
N ASN A 253 -8.47 -4.67 11.16
CA ASN A 253 -8.08 -3.32 10.81
C ASN A 253 -6.57 -3.24 10.50
N ILE A 254 -6.12 -2.12 9.93
CA ILE A 254 -4.71 -2.00 9.48
C ILE A 254 -3.72 -2.09 10.64
N GLY A 255 -4.05 -1.57 11.82
CA GLY A 255 -3.21 -1.69 13.00
C GLY A 255 -3.03 -3.14 13.46
N GLN A 256 -4.14 -3.91 13.49
CA GLN A 256 -4.13 -5.35 13.83
C GLN A 256 -3.37 -6.17 12.77
N LEU A 257 -3.59 -5.88 11.48
CA LEU A 257 -2.86 -6.52 10.39
C LEU A 257 -1.35 -6.24 10.49
N ALA A 258 -0.96 -5.00 10.78
CA ALA A 258 0.44 -4.63 10.96
C ALA A 258 1.07 -5.36 12.16
N ALA A 259 0.36 -5.48 13.28
CA ALA A 259 0.82 -6.23 14.45
C ALA A 259 0.98 -7.73 14.16
N LEU A 260 0.03 -8.32 13.43
CA LEU A 260 0.10 -9.70 12.97
C LEU A 260 1.32 -9.92 12.06
N LEU A 261 1.53 -9.03 11.08
CA LEU A 261 2.67 -9.11 10.16
C LEU A 261 4.01 -9.08 10.91
N GLN A 262 4.14 -8.28 11.98
CA GLN A 262 5.35 -8.24 12.80
C GLN A 262 5.66 -9.58 13.52
N ARG A 263 4.67 -10.48 13.65
CA ARG A 263 4.87 -11.85 14.15
C ARG A 263 5.34 -12.83 13.07
N CYS A 264 5.29 -12.40 11.79
CA CYS A 264 5.60 -13.25 10.65
C CYS A 264 7.04 -13.08 10.19
N ARG A 265 7.67 -14.19 9.81
CA ARG A 265 8.99 -14.21 9.15
C ARG A 265 8.89 -13.99 7.63
N LEU A 266 7.74 -14.31 7.06
CA LEU A 266 7.51 -14.28 5.62
C LEU A 266 6.05 -13.92 5.32
N HIS A 267 5.86 -13.03 4.36
CA HIS A 267 4.58 -12.75 3.72
C HIS A 267 4.53 -13.39 2.34
N LEU A 268 3.56 -14.23 2.09
CA LEU A 268 3.23 -14.79 0.78
C LEU A 268 1.94 -14.14 0.28
N GLY A 269 1.95 -13.55 -0.90
CA GLY A 269 0.76 -12.82 -1.34
C GLY A 269 0.61 -12.71 -2.85
N ALA A 270 -0.59 -12.26 -3.23
CA ALA A 270 -0.88 -11.72 -4.55
C ALA A 270 -0.48 -10.22 -4.62
N ASP A 271 -0.62 -9.60 -5.79
CA ASP A 271 -0.44 -8.16 -6.01
C ASP A 271 -1.50 -7.34 -5.23
N SER A 272 -1.21 -7.03 -4.00
CA SER A 272 -2.12 -6.35 -3.08
C SER A 272 -1.40 -5.32 -2.21
N GLY A 273 -2.16 -4.39 -1.59
CA GLY A 273 -1.61 -3.40 -0.67
C GLY A 273 -0.93 -4.00 0.57
N VAL A 274 -1.28 -5.24 0.95
CA VAL A 274 -0.69 -5.94 2.10
C VAL A 274 0.77 -6.31 1.86
N LEU A 275 1.15 -6.63 0.62
CA LEU A 275 2.55 -6.80 0.21
C LEU A 275 3.40 -5.58 0.61
N HIS A 276 2.93 -4.39 0.24
CA HIS A 276 3.66 -3.15 0.48
C HIS A 276 3.74 -2.84 1.99
N LEU A 277 2.67 -3.12 2.74
CA LEU A 277 2.68 -2.98 4.19
C LEU A 277 3.70 -3.95 4.84
N ALA A 278 3.72 -5.21 4.43
CA ALA A 278 4.69 -6.19 4.94
C ALA A 278 6.13 -5.75 4.64
N ALA A 279 6.41 -5.30 3.42
CA ALA A 279 7.72 -4.79 3.04
C ALA A 279 8.12 -3.54 3.85
N ALA A 280 7.20 -2.60 4.05
CA ALA A 280 7.43 -1.38 4.84
C ALA A 280 7.69 -1.68 6.33
N LEU A 281 7.14 -2.77 6.85
CA LEU A 281 7.42 -3.28 8.21
C LEU A 281 8.70 -4.13 8.30
N GLY A 282 9.44 -4.28 7.21
CA GLY A 282 10.68 -5.03 7.15
C GLY A 282 10.51 -6.55 7.09
N ILE A 283 9.32 -7.06 6.80
CA ILE A 283 9.05 -8.50 6.66
C ILE A 283 9.49 -8.96 5.27
N SER A 284 10.17 -10.10 5.16
CA SER A 284 10.48 -10.72 3.87
C SER A 284 9.19 -11.06 3.11
N THR A 285 9.17 -10.82 1.80
CA THR A 285 7.97 -11.06 1.00
C THR A 285 8.25 -11.93 -0.21
N PHE A 286 7.26 -12.72 -0.58
CA PHE A 286 7.21 -13.40 -1.86
C PHE A 286 5.83 -13.18 -2.49
N THR A 287 5.81 -12.79 -3.76
CA THR A 287 4.57 -12.41 -4.42
C THR A 287 4.42 -13.07 -5.78
N VAL A 288 3.22 -13.57 -6.04
CA VAL A 288 2.83 -14.05 -7.36
C VAL A 288 2.18 -12.90 -8.11
N PHE A 289 2.84 -12.41 -9.17
CA PHE A 289 2.38 -11.28 -9.96
C PHE A 289 1.85 -11.71 -11.34
N ARG A 290 0.81 -11.05 -11.78
CA ARG A 290 0.52 -10.94 -13.20
C ARG A 290 1.55 -9.98 -13.84
N LYS A 291 2.22 -10.39 -14.92
CA LYS A 291 3.11 -9.49 -15.64
C LYS A 291 2.32 -8.39 -16.33
N TYR A 292 2.71 -7.14 -16.14
CA TYR A 292 2.13 -5.99 -16.81
C TYR A 292 3.19 -4.88 -16.96
N PRO A 293 3.00 -3.93 -17.93
CA PRO A 293 3.87 -2.75 -18.02
C PRO A 293 3.79 -1.95 -16.74
N GLY A 294 4.92 -1.63 -16.12
CA GLY A 294 4.96 -0.90 -14.84
C GLY A 294 5.03 -1.79 -13.60
N LEU A 295 5.10 -3.14 -13.73
CA LEU A 295 5.32 -4.02 -12.58
C LEU A 295 6.51 -3.56 -11.72
N LYS A 296 7.60 -3.14 -12.36
CA LYS A 296 8.83 -2.71 -11.68
C LYS A 296 8.60 -1.52 -10.72
N GLU A 297 7.63 -0.67 -11.00
CA GLU A 297 7.29 0.49 -10.16
C GLU A 297 6.77 0.06 -8.76
N TRP A 298 6.18 -1.15 -8.68
CA TRP A 298 5.53 -1.69 -7.49
C TRP A 298 6.35 -2.74 -6.74
N LEU A 299 7.50 -3.14 -7.29
CA LEU A 299 8.35 -4.10 -6.60
C LEU A 299 9.01 -3.44 -5.38
N PRO A 300 9.07 -4.15 -4.22
CA PRO A 300 9.87 -3.71 -3.09
C PRO A 300 11.35 -3.57 -3.48
N PRO A 301 12.06 -2.59 -2.90
CA PRO A 301 13.41 -2.20 -3.38
C PRO A 301 14.51 -3.22 -3.10
N ASP A 302 14.36 -4.08 -2.10
CA ASP A 302 15.39 -5.06 -1.70
C ASP A 302 15.10 -6.44 -2.30
N GLY A 303 15.74 -6.76 -3.42
CA GLY A 303 15.59 -8.04 -4.13
C GLY A 303 16.12 -9.27 -3.37
N LEU A 304 16.86 -9.12 -2.26
CA LEU A 304 17.28 -10.22 -1.41
C LEU A 304 16.15 -10.67 -0.49
N ARG A 305 15.44 -9.70 0.09
CA ARG A 305 14.34 -9.96 1.03
C ARG A 305 12.98 -10.06 0.34
N HIS A 306 12.83 -9.48 -0.84
CA HIS A 306 11.57 -9.38 -1.57
C HIS A 306 11.70 -10.06 -2.92
N LYS A 307 11.07 -11.23 -3.05
CA LYS A 307 11.09 -12.03 -4.28
C LYS A 307 9.71 -12.14 -4.88
N TYR A 308 9.66 -12.44 -6.16
CA TYR A 308 8.41 -12.64 -6.88
C TYR A 308 8.54 -13.63 -8.01
N LEU A 309 7.39 -14.20 -8.41
CA LEU A 309 7.22 -14.91 -9.69
C LEU A 309 6.22 -14.13 -10.55
N ALA A 310 6.55 -13.99 -11.84
CA ALA A 310 5.66 -13.43 -12.83
C ALA A 310 5.91 -14.14 -14.15
N THR A 311 4.88 -14.79 -14.70
CA THR A 311 4.95 -15.39 -16.04
C THR A 311 4.62 -14.38 -17.12
N GLY A 312 5.03 -14.64 -18.36
CA GLY A 312 4.62 -13.87 -19.52
C GLY A 312 3.09 -13.83 -19.65
N CYS A 313 2.53 -12.71 -20.04
CA CYS A 313 1.09 -12.55 -20.25
C CYS A 313 0.81 -12.17 -21.70
N ARG A 314 0.37 -13.14 -22.50
CA ARG A 314 0.05 -12.94 -23.91
C ARG A 314 -0.99 -11.82 -24.13
N CYS A 315 -1.97 -11.71 -23.25
CA CYS A 315 -2.98 -10.64 -23.32
C CYS A 315 -2.36 -9.24 -23.24
N ILE A 316 -1.29 -9.08 -22.44
CA ILE A 316 -0.61 -7.79 -22.29
C ILE A 316 0.31 -7.52 -23.48
N GLU A 317 1.01 -8.55 -23.95
CA GLU A 317 1.90 -8.48 -25.12
C GLU A 317 1.11 -8.09 -26.39
N GLU A 318 -0.11 -8.57 -26.50
CA GLU A 318 -1.04 -8.24 -27.58
C GLU A 318 -1.89 -6.98 -27.32
N GLY A 319 -1.61 -6.22 -26.26
CA GLY A 319 -2.37 -5.00 -25.90
C GLY A 319 -3.80 -5.24 -25.42
N ARG A 320 -4.17 -6.51 -25.13
CA ARG A 320 -5.48 -6.92 -24.61
C ARG A 320 -5.47 -6.99 -23.09
N ASN A 321 -6.64 -6.83 -22.48
CA ASN A 321 -6.84 -6.97 -21.03
C ASN A 321 -7.96 -7.98 -20.72
N ASP A 322 -8.03 -9.06 -21.47
CA ASP A 322 -9.12 -10.04 -21.42
C ASP A 322 -9.30 -10.66 -20.04
N CYS A 323 -8.21 -10.81 -19.28
CA CYS A 323 -8.28 -11.34 -17.93
C CYS A 323 -9.06 -10.42 -16.96
N GLN A 324 -9.10 -9.11 -17.18
CA GLN A 324 -9.92 -8.21 -16.38
C GLN A 324 -11.41 -8.41 -16.65
N VAL A 325 -11.78 -8.67 -17.90
CA VAL A 325 -13.17 -8.94 -18.31
C VAL A 325 -13.61 -10.33 -17.83
N ARG A 326 -12.75 -11.34 -17.96
CA ARG A 326 -13.04 -12.72 -17.56
C ARG A 326 -12.90 -12.96 -16.06
N GLY A 327 -12.29 -12.05 -15.30
CA GLY A 327 -12.03 -12.22 -13.86
C GLY A 327 -11.04 -13.34 -13.52
N LYS A 328 -10.30 -13.88 -14.53
CA LYS A 328 -9.32 -14.95 -14.34
C LYS A 328 -8.10 -14.68 -15.23
N ALA A 329 -6.90 -14.70 -14.62
CA ALA A 329 -5.63 -14.54 -15.33
C ALA A 329 -4.98 -15.92 -15.56
N GLU A 330 -4.95 -16.38 -16.81
CA GLU A 330 -4.34 -17.66 -17.18
C GLU A 330 -2.84 -17.70 -16.85
N CYS A 331 -2.13 -16.57 -17.02
CA CYS A 331 -0.72 -16.47 -16.66
C CYS A 331 -0.48 -16.69 -15.15
N LEU A 332 -1.38 -16.25 -14.27
CA LEU A 332 -1.30 -16.56 -12.84
C LEU A 332 -1.64 -18.03 -12.57
N ALA A 333 -2.64 -18.58 -13.27
CA ALA A 333 -3.03 -19.98 -13.11
C ALA A 333 -1.93 -20.96 -13.56
N ALA A 334 -1.06 -20.54 -14.47
CA ALA A 334 0.06 -21.34 -14.96
C ALA A 334 1.21 -21.48 -13.93
N ILE A 335 1.28 -20.62 -12.92
CA ILE A 335 2.27 -20.75 -11.83
C ILE A 335 1.78 -21.82 -10.86
N SER A 336 2.55 -22.88 -10.68
CA SER A 336 2.20 -23.99 -9.79
C SER A 336 2.58 -23.72 -8.33
N ALA A 337 1.95 -24.42 -7.39
CA ALA A 337 2.30 -24.39 -5.97
C ALA A 337 3.73 -24.92 -5.71
N VAL A 338 4.21 -25.87 -6.53
CA VAL A 338 5.56 -26.42 -6.45
C VAL A 338 6.59 -25.37 -6.77
N GLU A 339 6.44 -24.62 -7.87
CA GLU A 339 7.36 -23.53 -8.25
C GLU A 339 7.43 -22.46 -7.16
N VAL A 340 6.29 -22.09 -6.57
CA VAL A 340 6.25 -21.14 -5.45
C VAL A 340 6.97 -21.70 -4.23
N LEU A 341 6.73 -22.97 -3.87
CA LEU A 341 7.39 -23.61 -2.74
C LEU A 341 8.91 -23.64 -2.90
N GLU A 342 9.40 -23.94 -4.08
CA GLU A 342 10.84 -23.95 -4.38
C GLU A 342 11.44 -22.54 -4.32
N ALA A 343 10.74 -21.56 -4.88
CA ALA A 343 11.19 -20.18 -4.91
C ALA A 343 11.25 -19.52 -3.52
N ILE A 344 10.44 -19.98 -2.56
CA ILE A 344 10.47 -19.45 -1.17
C ILE A 344 11.49 -20.16 -0.27
N ARG A 345 12.07 -21.28 -0.67
CA ARG A 345 13.08 -22.00 0.15
C ARG A 345 14.21 -21.10 0.64
N PRO A 346 14.82 -20.23 -0.18
CA PRO A 346 15.89 -19.35 0.25
C PRO A 346 15.44 -18.27 1.25
N LEU A 347 14.14 -17.96 1.32
CA LEU A 347 13.56 -16.98 2.25
C LEU A 347 13.16 -17.61 3.59
N ARG A 348 13.24 -18.94 3.71
CA ARG A 348 13.03 -19.65 4.97
C ARG A 348 14.33 -19.63 5.75
N PRO A 349 14.39 -19.14 7.00
CA PRO A 349 15.55 -19.37 7.84
C PRO A 349 15.72 -20.88 8.01
N ILE A 350 16.93 -21.36 7.76
CA ILE A 350 17.32 -22.72 8.17
C ILE A 350 17.18 -22.73 9.69
N SER A 351 16.40 -23.65 10.23
CA SER A 351 16.20 -23.81 11.67
C SER A 351 17.58 -23.88 12.35
N GLY A 352 17.94 -22.83 13.10
CA GLY A 352 19.21 -22.78 13.85
C GLY A 352 20.08 -21.53 13.65
N GLN A 353 19.80 -20.65 12.71
CA GLN A 353 20.56 -19.39 12.59
C GLN A 353 19.71 -18.19 13.03
N HIS A 354 19.88 -17.77 14.29
CA HIS A 354 19.50 -16.44 14.73
C HIS A 354 20.37 -15.41 13.98
N LEU A 355 19.83 -14.77 12.96
CA LEU A 355 20.44 -13.55 12.41
C LEU A 355 20.39 -12.48 13.52
N LYS A 356 21.55 -12.25 14.13
CA LYS A 356 21.79 -11.03 14.90
C LYS A 356 21.69 -9.85 13.95
N LEU A 357 20.74 -8.95 14.21
CA LEU A 357 20.65 -7.61 13.61
C LEU A 357 21.80 -6.75 14.13
#